data_fa231cee74836c9ff07f03e99a96d312
#
_entry.id   fa231cee74836c9ff07f03e99a96d312
#
_cell.length_a   1.000
_cell.length_b   1.000
_cell.length_c   1.000
_cell.angle_alpha   90.00
_cell.angle_beta   90.00
_cell.angle_gamma   90.00
#
_symmetry.space_group_name_H-M   'P 1'
#
loop_
_entity.id
_entity.type
_entity.pdbx_description
1 polymer ?
#
loop_
_entity_poly.entity_id
_entity_poly.type
_entity_poly.pdbx_seq_one_letter_code
_entity_poly.pdbx_strand_id
1 'polypeptide(L)'
;MTADNGKRNSSEGNDGTFKRTKTEHHKKKELIINAFLMGSAGNQTIGNWRHPKDKSTELYQNPEYWTDLAKLLERGKFNTVFLADVLGPYDVYQGGKNFGPVAKTGAQWPISDPSYFIPLMAYVTSKLAFGITISTISEQPYHLARRLGTLDLITNGRVGWNIVTSYLDSASRNLLNGENLPGNKERYERAEEYVDVVLELFLSSWQDGAVKLDRENGVFTDPNGLRHINHVGAYFNVPGPAITPPSQQKLPVIIQAGTSSRGKELAARNAEIIFLASLTPEDLGKSIRDIKNIAETKYGRDVSKIKFIALVTVILGDTHEEAENKYLEYLQYSDEEGAKAMFSGWTGVDIDKFGDDEVLTNVEHVAIASAVKKWQNAYPRIEKWTKKAIVQEIKVGGSGPLIIGTAEEVADTIQQWVDISDIDGFNFAYTVLPQAYEEIVDKLLPELRKRGLARRDYPDGDGTSEILTFREQLFGQKTVDITHPAHDLNWTAEESRKEFENRLRNIESLEK
;
A
#
# COMPACT_ATOMS: atom_id res chain seq x y z
N MET A 1 -7.02 11.34 91.43
CA MET A 1 -7.48 9.94 91.58
C MET A 1 -7.71 9.38 90.21
N THR A 2 -7.05 8.29 90.03
CA THR A 2 -7.17 7.21 88.96
C THR A 2 -6.89 7.57 87.58
N ALA A 3 -5.75 7.04 87.10
CA ALA A 3 -5.30 6.82 85.77
C ALA A 3 -6.20 5.80 85.01
N ASP A 4 -6.32 5.95 83.74
CA ASP A 4 -6.53 4.79 82.88
C ASP A 4 -5.74 4.91 81.61
N ASN A 5 -5.11 3.79 81.25
CA ASN A 5 -4.20 3.58 80.13
C ASN A 5 -4.97 3.24 78.84
N GLY A 6 -4.86 4.05 77.78
CA GLY A 6 -5.36 3.73 76.41
C GLY A 6 -4.22 3.33 75.48
N LYS A 7 -4.21 2.07 75.07
CA LYS A 7 -3.29 1.45 74.11
C LYS A 7 -3.34 2.13 72.72
N ARG A 8 -2.17 2.47 72.20
CA ARG A 8 -1.97 2.84 70.81
C ARG A 8 -2.06 1.58 69.96
N ASN A 9 -3.01 1.55 68.97
CA ASN A 9 -3.02 0.64 67.87
C ASN A 9 -2.20 1.23 66.73
N SER A 10 -1.17 0.51 66.31
CA SER A 10 -0.37 0.75 65.15
C SER A 10 -1.17 0.41 63.90
N SER A 11 -1.38 1.37 63.02
CA SER A 11 -1.90 1.17 61.66
C SER A 11 -0.80 0.58 60.79
N GLU A 12 -0.97 -0.65 60.34
CA GLU A 12 -0.17 -1.29 59.31
C GLU A 12 -0.34 -0.54 57.98
N GLY A 13 0.79 -0.08 57.46
CA GLY A 13 0.87 0.48 56.12
C GLY A 13 0.66 -0.61 55.06
N ASN A 14 -0.33 -0.44 54.24
CA ASN A 14 -0.60 -1.30 53.07
C ASN A 14 0.40 -0.91 51.96
N ASP A 15 1.50 -1.62 51.89
CA ASP A 15 2.53 -1.50 50.85
C ASP A 15 2.00 -2.18 49.55
N GLY A 16 1.28 -1.37 48.76
CA GLY A 16 0.75 -1.79 47.46
C GLY A 16 1.84 -1.92 46.40
N THR A 17 2.69 -2.92 46.52
CA THR A 17 3.59 -3.34 45.46
C THR A 17 2.78 -3.78 44.24
N PHE A 18 2.64 -2.88 43.27
CA PHE A 18 2.20 -3.24 41.89
C PHE A 18 3.12 -4.34 41.38
N LYS A 19 2.64 -5.58 41.38
CA LYS A 19 3.27 -6.67 40.64
C LYS A 19 3.29 -6.27 39.16
N ARG A 20 4.47 -5.88 38.68
CA ARG A 20 4.76 -5.84 37.23
C ARG A 20 4.46 -7.23 36.69
N THR A 21 3.33 -7.35 35.97
CA THR A 21 3.05 -8.52 35.15
C THR A 21 4.23 -8.66 34.20
N LYS A 22 4.89 -9.82 34.20
CA LYS A 22 5.90 -10.18 33.21
C LYS A 22 5.23 -10.07 31.85
N THR A 23 5.57 -9.03 31.10
CA THR A 23 5.27 -8.94 29.67
C THR A 23 5.94 -10.15 29.02
N GLU A 24 5.15 -11.03 28.45
CA GLU A 24 5.63 -12.04 27.53
C GLU A 24 6.50 -11.33 26.50
N HIS A 25 7.72 -11.80 26.29
CA HIS A 25 8.60 -11.31 25.24
C HIS A 25 7.93 -11.67 23.91
N HIS A 26 7.08 -10.80 23.39
CA HIS A 26 6.68 -10.86 21.99
C HIS A 26 7.95 -10.84 21.16
N LYS A 27 8.13 -11.88 20.34
CA LYS A 27 9.23 -11.96 19.35
C LYS A 27 9.17 -10.65 18.56
N LYS A 28 10.22 -9.82 18.65
CA LYS A 28 10.25 -8.51 17.99
C LYS A 28 9.92 -8.69 16.52
N LYS A 29 8.91 -7.97 16.05
CA LYS A 29 8.37 -8.07 14.69
C LYS A 29 9.24 -7.23 13.75
N GLU A 30 9.92 -7.87 12.81
CA GLU A 30 10.62 -7.16 11.75
C GLU A 30 9.60 -6.53 10.80
N LEU A 31 9.70 -5.21 10.62
CA LEU A 31 8.74 -4.43 9.83
C LEU A 31 9.02 -4.51 8.33
N ILE A 32 7.96 -4.50 7.56
CA ILE A 32 8.00 -4.26 6.12
C ILE A 32 8.20 -2.76 5.90
N ILE A 33 9.33 -2.39 5.31
CA ILE A 33 9.72 -1.00 5.05
C ILE A 33 9.65 -0.74 3.56
N ASN A 34 8.72 0.11 3.14
CA ASN A 34 8.51 0.46 1.74
C ASN A 34 8.74 1.94 1.48
N ALA A 35 9.26 2.28 0.31
CA ALA A 35 9.28 3.64 -0.20
C ALA A 35 7.98 3.91 -0.96
N PHE A 36 7.22 4.93 -0.55
CA PHE A 36 5.97 5.31 -1.19
C PHE A 36 6.21 6.40 -2.22
N LEU A 37 6.18 6.03 -3.49
CA LEU A 37 6.48 6.87 -4.63
C LEU A 37 5.29 7.00 -5.59
N MET A 38 5.44 7.87 -6.57
CA MET A 38 4.46 8.08 -7.64
C MET A 38 5.21 8.56 -8.90
N GLY A 39 4.64 8.35 -10.07
CA GLY A 39 5.12 8.94 -11.32
C GLY A 39 4.86 10.44 -11.46
N SER A 40 4.83 11.16 -10.33
CA SER A 40 4.57 12.60 -10.25
C SER A 40 5.42 13.25 -9.17
N ALA A 41 5.84 14.50 -9.37
CA ALA A 41 6.65 15.24 -8.44
C ALA A 41 5.95 15.61 -7.13
N GLY A 42 4.63 15.74 -7.12
CA GLY A 42 3.85 16.16 -5.94
C GLY A 42 3.02 15.00 -5.37
N ASN A 43 3.62 14.08 -4.62
CA ASN A 43 2.89 12.93 -4.07
C ASN A 43 2.06 13.29 -2.81
N GLN A 44 2.67 13.33 -1.61
CA GLN A 44 1.98 13.64 -0.35
C GLN A 44 2.36 15.02 0.19
N THR A 45 3.39 15.63 -0.33
CA THR A 45 3.83 16.99 0.00
C THR A 45 3.73 17.87 -1.23
N ILE A 46 2.77 18.77 -1.21
CA ILE A 46 2.35 19.51 -2.40
C ILE A 46 3.14 20.81 -2.50
N GLY A 47 3.78 21.04 -3.65
CA GLY A 47 4.56 22.25 -3.92
C GLY A 47 6.04 22.15 -3.56
N ASN A 48 6.49 21.14 -2.83
CA ASN A 48 7.88 20.97 -2.43
C ASN A 48 8.85 20.67 -3.60
N TRP A 49 8.33 20.39 -4.78
CA TRP A 49 9.15 20.37 -6.01
C TRP A 49 9.86 21.71 -6.29
N ARG A 50 9.42 22.81 -5.65
CA ARG A 50 10.07 24.13 -5.70
C ARG A 50 11.25 24.26 -4.75
N HIS A 51 11.41 23.31 -3.80
CA HIS A 51 12.52 23.35 -2.86
C HIS A 51 13.85 23.15 -3.59
N PRO A 52 14.91 23.98 -3.31
CA PRO A 52 16.15 23.96 -4.10
C PRO A 52 16.91 22.63 -4.07
N LYS A 53 16.67 21.78 -3.07
CA LYS A 53 17.29 20.44 -2.96
C LYS A 53 16.42 19.33 -3.56
N ASP A 54 15.17 19.63 -3.96
CA ASP A 54 14.28 18.63 -4.51
C ASP A 54 14.63 18.28 -5.95
N LYS A 55 14.72 17.00 -6.23
CA LYS A 55 14.99 16.45 -7.56
C LYS A 55 13.82 15.69 -8.15
N SER A 56 12.65 15.72 -7.49
CA SER A 56 11.51 14.94 -7.95
C SER A 56 11.03 15.30 -9.35
N THR A 57 11.31 16.52 -9.84
CA THR A 57 11.00 16.91 -11.23
C THR A 57 11.86 16.22 -12.28
N GLU A 58 13.00 15.65 -11.89
CA GLU A 58 13.86 14.89 -12.81
C GLU A 58 13.24 13.56 -13.25
N LEU A 59 12.23 13.06 -12.50
CA LEU A 59 11.59 11.78 -12.76
C LEU A 59 11.05 11.62 -14.19
N TYR A 60 10.69 12.72 -14.85
CA TYR A 60 10.05 12.69 -16.17
C TYR A 60 11.03 12.47 -17.33
N GLN A 61 12.29 12.81 -17.16
CA GLN A 61 13.26 12.87 -18.27
C GLN A 61 14.61 12.24 -17.94
N ASN A 62 14.86 11.92 -16.68
CA ASN A 62 16.14 11.41 -16.23
C ASN A 62 16.04 9.97 -15.72
N PRO A 63 16.46 8.96 -16.50
CA PRO A 63 16.47 7.56 -16.05
C PRO A 63 17.34 7.32 -14.81
N GLU A 64 18.45 8.08 -14.65
CA GLU A 64 19.34 7.99 -13.51
C GLU A 64 18.62 8.32 -12.20
N TYR A 65 17.64 9.23 -12.22
CA TYR A 65 16.81 9.51 -11.07
C TYR A 65 16.22 8.23 -10.44
N TRP A 66 15.64 7.37 -11.28
CA TRP A 66 15.02 6.11 -10.83
C TRP A 66 16.05 5.08 -10.41
N THR A 67 17.15 4.95 -11.15
CA THR A 67 18.18 3.94 -10.86
C THR A 67 18.96 4.30 -9.59
N ASP A 68 19.27 5.56 -9.36
CA ASP A 68 19.99 5.98 -8.15
C ASP A 68 19.10 5.89 -6.91
N LEU A 69 17.83 6.25 -7.04
CA LEU A 69 16.85 6.05 -5.98
C LEU A 69 16.69 4.57 -5.62
N ALA A 70 16.61 3.68 -6.61
CA ALA A 70 16.53 2.24 -6.37
C ALA A 70 17.77 1.69 -5.65
N LYS A 71 18.97 2.11 -6.05
CA LYS A 71 20.24 1.73 -5.36
C LYS A 71 20.25 2.22 -3.90
N LEU A 72 19.80 3.46 -3.65
CA LEU A 72 19.68 4.02 -2.30
C LEU A 72 18.74 3.17 -1.43
N LEU A 73 17.57 2.83 -1.96
CA LEU A 73 16.56 2.06 -1.24
C LEU A 73 17.03 0.61 -0.99
N GLU A 74 17.69 -0.03 -1.96
CA GLU A 74 18.28 -1.36 -1.76
C GLU A 74 19.43 -1.34 -0.75
N ARG A 75 20.28 -0.30 -0.74
CA ARG A 75 21.28 -0.07 0.31
C ARG A 75 20.62 0.02 1.69
N GLY A 76 19.49 0.70 1.79
CA GLY A 76 18.70 0.81 2.99
C GLY A 76 17.96 -0.48 3.38
N LYS A 77 17.96 -1.52 2.55
CA LYS A 77 17.23 -2.78 2.76
C LYS A 77 15.71 -2.60 2.81
N PHE A 78 15.19 -1.66 2.01
CA PHE A 78 13.75 -1.55 1.81
C PHE A 78 13.17 -2.84 1.22
N ASN A 79 11.94 -3.18 1.61
CA ASN A 79 11.27 -4.34 1.03
C ASN A 79 10.80 -4.02 -0.39
N THR A 80 10.18 -2.85 -0.57
CA THR A 80 9.46 -2.53 -1.80
C THR A 80 9.55 -1.05 -2.14
N VAL A 81 9.64 -0.72 -3.42
CA VAL A 81 9.18 0.55 -3.96
C VAL A 81 7.69 0.40 -4.25
N PHE A 82 6.86 1.08 -3.47
CA PHE A 82 5.41 1.08 -3.67
C PHE A 82 5.03 2.28 -4.53
N LEU A 83 4.62 2.02 -5.77
CA LEU A 83 4.27 3.03 -6.77
C LEU A 83 2.77 3.26 -6.78
N ALA A 84 2.34 4.38 -6.19
CA ALA A 84 0.97 4.85 -6.31
C ALA A 84 0.71 5.38 -7.73
N ASP A 85 -0.53 5.27 -8.18
CA ASP A 85 -0.97 5.78 -9.47
C ASP A 85 -2.42 6.25 -9.42
N VAL A 86 -2.71 7.31 -10.16
CA VAL A 86 -4.06 7.82 -10.45
C VAL A 86 -4.16 8.15 -11.92
N LEU A 87 -5.27 7.78 -12.54
CA LEU A 87 -5.44 7.82 -14.01
C LEU A 87 -6.14 9.11 -14.51
N GLY A 88 -6.26 10.10 -13.66
CA GLY A 88 -6.87 11.38 -13.99
C GLY A 88 -6.51 12.49 -13.00
N PRO A 89 -6.61 13.76 -13.40
CA PRO A 89 -6.35 14.89 -12.51
C PRO A 89 -7.42 15.01 -11.42
N TYR A 90 -7.06 15.62 -10.29
CA TYR A 90 -8.01 16.07 -9.29
C TYR A 90 -8.72 17.33 -9.79
N ASP A 91 -9.84 17.15 -10.46
CA ASP A 91 -10.54 18.19 -11.21
C ASP A 91 -11.85 18.71 -10.58
N VAL A 92 -12.04 18.44 -9.28
CA VAL A 92 -13.26 18.80 -8.54
C VAL A 92 -13.23 20.26 -8.05
N TYR A 93 -12.05 20.74 -7.68
CA TYR A 93 -11.85 22.05 -7.07
C TYR A 93 -12.17 23.18 -8.06
N GLN A 94 -12.89 24.22 -7.58
CA GLN A 94 -13.32 25.39 -8.36
C GLN A 94 -14.16 25.06 -9.60
N GLY A 95 -15.21 24.26 -9.38
CA GLY A 95 -16.31 24.14 -10.33
C GLY A 95 -16.35 22.89 -11.19
N GLY A 96 -15.58 21.87 -10.88
CA GLY A 96 -15.61 20.56 -11.56
C GLY A 96 -15.01 20.58 -12.97
N LYS A 97 -14.39 19.46 -13.37
CA LYS A 97 -13.62 19.35 -14.61
C LYS A 97 -12.49 20.39 -14.77
N ASN A 98 -12.06 20.97 -13.65
CA ASN A 98 -11.03 22.02 -13.61
C ASN A 98 -9.71 21.43 -13.12
N PHE A 99 -8.81 21.07 -14.03
CA PHE A 99 -7.47 20.60 -13.72
C PHE A 99 -6.44 21.73 -13.58
N GLY A 100 -6.80 22.98 -13.79
CA GLY A 100 -5.89 24.14 -13.71
C GLY A 100 -5.11 24.22 -12.41
N PRO A 101 -5.76 24.12 -11.22
CA PRO A 101 -5.08 24.15 -9.94
C PRO A 101 -4.00 23.06 -9.78
N VAL A 102 -4.29 21.81 -10.11
CA VAL A 102 -3.30 20.73 -9.99
C VAL A 102 -2.17 20.86 -11.02
N ALA A 103 -2.48 21.33 -12.22
CA ALA A 103 -1.48 21.57 -13.25
C ALA A 103 -0.51 22.69 -12.86
N LYS A 104 -1.02 23.78 -12.28
CA LYS A 104 -0.23 24.93 -11.81
C LYS A 104 0.67 24.56 -10.63
N THR A 105 0.17 23.77 -9.69
CA THR A 105 0.84 23.50 -8.41
C THR A 105 1.67 22.23 -8.42
N GLY A 106 1.54 21.37 -9.43
CA GLY A 106 2.20 20.07 -9.48
C GLY A 106 1.59 19.03 -8.54
N ALA A 107 0.34 19.21 -8.11
CA ALA A 107 -0.35 18.33 -7.16
C ALA A 107 -0.76 17.02 -7.83
N GLN A 108 0.12 16.02 -7.78
CA GLN A 108 0.01 14.73 -8.48
C GLN A 108 -0.27 14.87 -10.00
N TRP A 109 0.26 15.92 -10.59
CA TRP A 109 0.11 16.24 -12.00
C TRP A 109 1.32 17.06 -12.52
N PRO A 110 1.91 16.77 -13.71
CA PRO A 110 1.60 15.59 -14.53
C PRO A 110 1.99 14.28 -13.86
N ILE A 111 1.50 13.16 -14.39
CA ILE A 111 1.82 11.82 -13.91
C ILE A 111 2.23 10.92 -15.07
N SER A 112 3.26 10.14 -14.88
CA SER A 112 3.76 9.14 -15.82
C SER A 112 3.40 7.72 -15.36
N ASP A 113 3.21 6.80 -16.31
CA ASP A 113 2.91 5.40 -16.01
C ASP A 113 4.08 4.73 -15.27
N PRO A 114 3.90 4.30 -14.02
CA PRO A 114 4.97 3.74 -13.19
C PRO A 114 5.52 2.40 -13.73
N SER A 115 4.81 1.70 -14.59
CA SER A 115 5.27 0.42 -15.14
C SER A 115 6.55 0.55 -15.96
N TYR A 116 6.83 1.72 -16.51
CA TYR A 116 8.04 1.98 -17.29
C TYR A 116 9.28 2.27 -16.44
N PHE A 117 9.11 2.61 -15.15
CA PHE A 117 10.24 2.86 -14.26
C PHE A 117 10.74 1.58 -13.60
N ILE A 118 9.86 0.59 -13.40
CA ILE A 118 10.21 -0.69 -12.75
C ILE A 118 11.37 -1.40 -13.45
N PRO A 119 11.39 -1.56 -14.81
CA PRO A 119 12.53 -2.20 -15.47
C PRO A 119 13.87 -1.50 -15.24
N LEU A 120 13.89 -0.17 -15.17
CA LEU A 120 15.09 0.62 -14.90
C LEU A 120 15.63 0.33 -13.48
N MET A 121 14.74 0.38 -12.49
CA MET A 121 15.08 0.11 -11.10
C MET A 121 15.49 -1.36 -10.88
N ALA A 122 14.77 -2.29 -11.50
CA ALA A 122 15.05 -3.72 -11.39
C ALA A 122 16.39 -4.12 -12.01
N TYR A 123 16.82 -3.42 -13.08
CA TYR A 123 18.10 -3.68 -13.74
C TYR A 123 19.31 -3.39 -12.83
N VAL A 124 19.19 -2.42 -11.91
CA VAL A 124 20.29 -2.01 -11.02
C VAL A 124 20.16 -2.56 -9.60
N THR A 125 19.14 -3.38 -9.34
CA THR A 125 18.86 -3.99 -8.03
C THR A 125 18.65 -5.49 -8.16
N SER A 126 18.88 -6.23 -7.07
CA SER A 126 18.73 -7.70 -7.06
C SER A 126 17.72 -8.19 -6.03
N LYS A 127 17.40 -7.40 -5.03
CA LYS A 127 16.56 -7.80 -3.88
C LYS A 127 15.32 -6.93 -3.70
N LEU A 128 15.40 -5.65 -4.08
CA LEU A 128 14.30 -4.68 -3.94
C LEU A 128 13.10 -5.12 -4.80
N ALA A 129 11.91 -5.19 -4.18
CA ALA A 129 10.66 -5.50 -4.88
C ALA A 129 9.90 -4.24 -5.32
N PHE A 130 8.86 -4.41 -6.14
CA PHE A 130 8.12 -3.32 -6.76
C PHE A 130 6.61 -3.57 -6.65
N GLY A 131 5.93 -2.80 -5.83
CA GLY A 131 4.47 -2.76 -5.79
C GLY A 131 3.93 -1.72 -6.76
N ILE A 132 3.14 -2.13 -7.73
CA ILE A 132 2.56 -1.22 -8.72
C ILE A 132 1.05 -1.10 -8.57
N THR A 133 0.55 0.13 -8.54
CA THR A 133 -0.90 0.40 -8.52
C THR A 133 -1.46 0.37 -9.93
N ILE A 134 -2.44 -0.52 -10.16
CA ILE A 134 -3.17 -0.57 -11.43
C ILE A 134 -4.65 -0.77 -11.12
N SER A 135 -5.47 0.11 -11.69
CA SER A 135 -6.92 0.08 -11.50
C SER A 135 -7.61 -0.97 -12.36
N THR A 136 -8.67 -1.58 -11.83
CA THR A 136 -9.52 -2.54 -12.57
C THR A 136 -10.33 -1.90 -13.69
N ILE A 137 -10.26 -0.58 -13.85
CA ILE A 137 -10.86 0.14 -15.00
C ILE A 137 -9.85 0.59 -16.04
N SER A 138 -8.52 0.37 -15.80
CA SER A 138 -7.47 0.91 -16.68
C SER A 138 -7.42 0.25 -18.05
N GLU A 139 -7.65 -1.06 -18.10
CA GLU A 139 -7.51 -1.88 -19.29
C GLU A 139 -8.27 -3.20 -19.16
N GLN A 140 -8.35 -4.00 -20.22
CA GLN A 140 -8.95 -5.33 -20.15
C GLN A 140 -8.09 -6.30 -19.32
N PRO A 141 -8.69 -7.24 -18.56
CA PRO A 141 -7.97 -8.15 -17.66
C PRO A 141 -6.89 -8.98 -18.40
N TYR A 142 -7.15 -9.39 -19.65
CA TYR A 142 -6.17 -10.08 -20.48
C TYR A 142 -4.92 -9.22 -20.75
N HIS A 143 -5.10 -7.93 -21.02
CA HIS A 143 -3.99 -7.01 -21.28
C HIS A 143 -3.18 -6.75 -20.02
N LEU A 144 -3.86 -6.58 -18.87
CA LEU A 144 -3.21 -6.45 -17.57
C LEU A 144 -2.37 -7.69 -17.24
N ALA A 145 -2.92 -8.90 -17.40
CA ALA A 145 -2.20 -10.14 -17.13
C ALA A 145 -0.92 -10.24 -17.98
N ARG A 146 -0.99 -9.87 -19.27
CA ARG A 146 0.20 -9.80 -20.14
C ARG A 146 1.24 -8.80 -19.64
N ARG A 147 0.83 -7.60 -19.27
CA ARG A 147 1.73 -6.52 -18.83
C ARG A 147 2.40 -6.89 -17.52
N LEU A 148 1.63 -7.29 -16.51
CA LEU A 148 2.15 -7.71 -15.21
C LEU A 148 3.00 -8.96 -15.30
N GLY A 149 2.57 -9.97 -16.10
CA GLY A 149 3.37 -11.17 -16.31
C GLY A 149 4.73 -10.87 -16.92
N THR A 150 4.79 -9.93 -17.89
CA THR A 150 6.05 -9.48 -18.47
C THR A 150 6.93 -8.76 -17.42
N LEU A 151 6.36 -7.85 -16.63
CA LEU A 151 7.10 -7.16 -15.56
C LEU A 151 7.64 -8.15 -14.52
N ASP A 152 6.83 -9.13 -14.14
CA ASP A 152 7.23 -10.11 -13.13
C ASP A 152 8.34 -11.04 -13.64
N LEU A 153 8.30 -11.44 -14.91
CA LEU A 153 9.37 -12.21 -15.56
C LEU A 153 10.70 -11.44 -15.58
N ILE A 154 10.71 -10.21 -16.08
CA ILE A 154 11.96 -9.43 -16.24
C ILE A 154 12.52 -8.96 -14.90
N THR A 155 11.73 -8.92 -13.85
CA THR A 155 12.16 -8.59 -12.49
C THR A 155 12.52 -9.81 -11.65
N ASN A 156 12.47 -11.02 -12.21
CA ASN A 156 12.68 -12.28 -11.48
C ASN A 156 11.70 -12.47 -10.31
N GLY A 157 10.40 -12.26 -10.54
CA GLY A 157 9.36 -12.48 -9.55
C GLY A 157 9.34 -11.42 -8.43
N ARG A 158 9.72 -10.17 -8.72
CA ARG A 158 9.76 -9.10 -7.72
C ARG A 158 8.63 -8.08 -7.84
N VAL A 159 7.54 -8.41 -8.52
CA VAL A 159 6.38 -7.50 -8.70
C VAL A 159 5.23 -7.86 -7.77
N GLY A 160 4.56 -6.85 -7.24
CA GLY A 160 3.25 -6.95 -6.60
C GLY A 160 2.25 -6.02 -7.29
N TRP A 161 0.99 -6.45 -7.38
CA TRP A 161 -0.09 -5.67 -7.94
C TRP A 161 -0.96 -5.08 -6.85
N ASN A 162 -0.92 -3.75 -6.70
CA ASN A 162 -1.85 -3.02 -5.84
C ASN A 162 -3.16 -2.77 -6.59
N ILE A 163 -4.19 -3.51 -6.23
CA ILE A 163 -5.51 -3.46 -6.83
C ILE A 163 -6.27 -2.24 -6.31
N VAL A 164 -6.73 -1.38 -7.21
CA VAL A 164 -7.65 -0.27 -6.88
C VAL A 164 -8.83 -0.27 -7.85
N THR A 165 -9.97 0.24 -7.37
CA THR A 165 -11.21 0.33 -8.17
C THR A 165 -11.45 1.74 -8.73
N SER A 166 -10.48 2.63 -8.58
CA SER A 166 -10.57 4.08 -8.84
C SER A 166 -11.60 4.81 -7.96
N TYR A 167 -11.48 6.13 -7.91
CA TYR A 167 -12.39 7.04 -7.21
C TYR A 167 -12.54 8.38 -7.91
N LEU A 168 -11.81 8.61 -9.00
CA LEU A 168 -11.81 9.86 -9.76
C LEU A 168 -12.67 9.71 -11.02
N ASP A 169 -13.69 10.54 -11.15
CA ASP A 169 -14.51 10.64 -12.37
C ASP A 169 -13.68 11.12 -13.57
N SER A 170 -12.65 11.94 -13.35
CA SER A 170 -11.71 12.36 -14.40
C SER A 170 -11.00 11.20 -15.08
N ALA A 171 -10.62 10.17 -14.32
CA ALA A 171 -10.06 8.94 -14.84
C ALA A 171 -11.09 8.13 -15.62
N SER A 172 -12.28 7.96 -15.03
CA SER A 172 -13.37 7.20 -15.61
C SER A 172 -13.82 7.75 -16.97
N ARG A 173 -14.01 9.07 -17.06
CA ARG A 173 -14.40 9.71 -18.33
C ARG A 173 -13.43 9.41 -19.48
N ASN A 174 -12.13 9.28 -19.19
CA ASN A 174 -11.14 8.93 -20.21
C ASN A 174 -11.12 7.44 -20.55
N LEU A 175 -11.47 6.57 -19.61
CA LEU A 175 -11.35 5.12 -19.73
C LEU A 175 -12.67 4.41 -20.06
N LEU A 176 -13.81 5.02 -19.74
CA LEU A 176 -15.15 4.48 -19.91
C LEU A 176 -16.02 5.36 -20.84
N ASN A 177 -15.48 5.73 -21.99
CA ASN A 177 -16.20 6.43 -23.08
C ASN A 177 -16.91 7.73 -22.66
N GLY A 178 -16.34 8.50 -21.76
CA GLY A 178 -16.91 9.77 -21.29
C GLY A 178 -17.82 9.63 -20.07
N GLU A 179 -18.07 8.41 -19.59
CA GLU A 179 -18.94 8.17 -18.44
C GLU A 179 -18.19 8.38 -17.11
N ASN A 180 -18.92 8.81 -16.10
CA ASN A 180 -18.45 8.85 -14.74
C ASN A 180 -18.33 7.43 -14.16
N LEU A 181 -17.67 7.30 -13.00
CA LEU A 181 -17.53 6.01 -12.32
C LEU A 181 -18.91 5.40 -12.02
N PRO A 182 -19.09 4.10 -12.28
CA PRO A 182 -20.26 3.36 -11.83
C PRO A 182 -20.48 3.48 -10.33
N GLY A 183 -21.72 3.29 -9.89
CA GLY A 183 -22.06 3.26 -8.47
C GLY A 183 -21.21 2.25 -7.70
N ASN A 184 -21.04 2.48 -6.40
CA ASN A 184 -20.13 1.68 -5.55
C ASN A 184 -20.38 0.16 -5.69
N LYS A 185 -21.65 -0.28 -5.73
CA LYS A 185 -22.01 -1.71 -5.84
C LYS A 185 -21.47 -2.29 -7.15
N GLU A 186 -21.87 -1.74 -8.28
CA GLU A 186 -21.48 -2.21 -9.61
C GLU A 186 -19.97 -2.17 -9.81
N ARG A 187 -19.32 -1.10 -9.35
CA ARG A 187 -17.86 -0.94 -9.46
C ARG A 187 -17.10 -2.05 -8.75
N TYR A 188 -17.55 -2.46 -7.56
CA TYR A 188 -16.90 -3.57 -6.83
C TYR A 188 -17.24 -4.93 -7.43
N GLU A 189 -18.48 -5.18 -7.87
CA GLU A 189 -18.86 -6.42 -8.56
C GLU A 189 -18.04 -6.63 -9.83
N ARG A 190 -17.86 -5.55 -10.64
CA ARG A 190 -17.00 -5.58 -11.81
C ARG A 190 -15.53 -5.82 -11.44
N ALA A 191 -15.05 -5.22 -10.35
CA ALA A 191 -13.66 -5.38 -9.90
C ALA A 191 -13.40 -6.81 -9.38
N GLU A 192 -14.34 -7.41 -8.69
CA GLU A 192 -14.25 -8.80 -8.23
C GLU A 192 -14.11 -9.76 -9.41
N GLU A 193 -14.99 -9.66 -10.41
CA GLU A 193 -14.90 -10.48 -11.62
C GLU A 193 -13.60 -10.21 -12.40
N TYR A 194 -13.17 -8.93 -12.45
CA TYR A 194 -11.89 -8.58 -13.09
C TYR A 194 -10.71 -9.30 -12.44
N VAL A 195 -10.68 -9.32 -11.09
CA VAL A 195 -9.63 -10.00 -10.32
C VAL A 195 -9.69 -11.51 -10.57
N ASP A 196 -10.85 -12.11 -10.55
CA ASP A 196 -11.02 -13.55 -10.80
C ASP A 196 -10.49 -13.95 -12.18
N VAL A 197 -10.81 -13.19 -13.23
CA VAL A 197 -10.25 -13.41 -14.60
C VAL A 197 -8.73 -13.32 -14.60
N VAL A 198 -8.16 -12.33 -13.91
CA VAL A 198 -6.69 -12.16 -13.86
C VAL A 198 -6.04 -13.33 -13.12
N LEU A 199 -6.63 -13.78 -12.01
CA LEU A 199 -6.15 -14.95 -11.26
C LEU A 199 -6.20 -16.22 -12.12
N GLU A 200 -7.28 -16.47 -12.83
CA GLU A 200 -7.41 -17.60 -13.77
C GLU A 200 -6.34 -17.54 -14.87
N LEU A 201 -6.11 -16.38 -15.48
CA LEU A 201 -5.09 -16.21 -16.51
C LEU A 201 -3.69 -16.54 -15.99
N PHE A 202 -3.34 -16.12 -14.78
CA PHE A 202 -2.02 -16.38 -14.21
C PHE A 202 -1.83 -17.83 -13.75
N LEU A 203 -2.83 -18.40 -13.07
CA LEU A 203 -2.66 -19.64 -12.33
C LEU A 203 -3.12 -20.89 -13.09
N SER A 204 -4.13 -20.73 -13.98
CA SER A 204 -4.79 -21.87 -14.61
C SER A 204 -4.60 -21.98 -16.12
N SER A 205 -3.93 -21.00 -16.77
CA SER A 205 -3.64 -21.07 -18.21
C SER A 205 -2.48 -21.99 -18.56
N TRP A 206 -1.48 -22.09 -17.68
CA TRP A 206 -0.23 -22.81 -17.89
C TRP A 206 0.01 -23.78 -16.73
N GLN A 207 0.29 -25.05 -17.11
CA GLN A 207 0.79 -26.05 -16.16
C GLN A 207 2.24 -25.73 -15.75
N ASP A 208 2.60 -26.06 -14.52
CA ASP A 208 3.99 -26.00 -14.07
C ASP A 208 4.90 -26.83 -14.98
N GLY A 209 6.01 -26.22 -15.44
CA GLY A 209 6.96 -26.87 -16.31
C GLY A 209 6.48 -27.07 -17.75
N ALA A 210 5.40 -26.41 -18.20
CA ALA A 210 4.95 -26.47 -19.59
C ALA A 210 5.98 -25.91 -20.58
N VAL A 211 6.78 -24.92 -20.20
CA VAL A 211 7.91 -24.43 -20.99
C VAL A 211 9.06 -25.42 -20.93
N LYS A 212 9.34 -26.12 -22.04
CA LYS A 212 10.32 -27.23 -22.12
C LYS A 212 11.70 -26.79 -22.58
N LEU A 213 11.75 -25.86 -23.53
CA LEU A 213 12.98 -25.44 -24.22
C LEU A 213 13.83 -26.63 -24.73
N ASP A 214 13.15 -27.72 -25.11
CA ASP A 214 13.77 -28.94 -25.62
C ASP A 214 14.26 -28.72 -27.06
N ARG A 215 15.54 -28.42 -27.18
CA ARG A 215 16.17 -28.12 -28.47
C ARG A 215 16.35 -29.38 -29.32
N GLU A 216 16.50 -30.54 -28.72
CA GLU A 216 16.72 -31.79 -29.41
C GLU A 216 15.45 -32.24 -30.17
N ASN A 217 14.32 -32.18 -29.48
CA ASN A 217 13.03 -32.59 -30.05
C ASN A 217 12.24 -31.40 -30.70
N GLY A 218 12.78 -30.18 -30.63
CA GLY A 218 12.14 -28.99 -31.19
C GLY A 218 10.87 -28.54 -30.45
N VAL A 219 10.77 -28.83 -29.15
CA VAL A 219 9.62 -28.50 -28.30
C VAL A 219 9.93 -27.29 -27.46
N PHE A 220 9.37 -26.15 -27.77
CA PHE A 220 9.50 -24.93 -26.94
C PHE A 220 8.61 -25.02 -25.71
N THR A 221 7.33 -25.32 -25.92
CA THR A 221 6.30 -25.47 -24.87
C THR A 221 5.48 -26.71 -25.16
N ASP A 222 5.14 -27.50 -24.12
CA ASP A 222 4.21 -28.62 -24.25
C ASP A 222 2.78 -28.09 -24.50
N PRO A 223 2.17 -28.36 -25.66
CA PRO A 223 0.81 -27.89 -25.94
C PRO A 223 -0.24 -28.46 -24.98
N ASN A 224 0.01 -29.62 -24.35
CA ASN A 224 -0.90 -30.22 -23.39
C ASN A 224 -0.88 -29.51 -22.04
N GLY A 225 0.20 -28.78 -21.74
CA GLY A 225 0.34 -27.94 -20.56
C GLY A 225 -0.31 -26.55 -20.70
N LEU A 226 -1.14 -26.32 -21.73
CA LEU A 226 -1.85 -25.07 -21.98
C LEU A 226 -3.35 -25.31 -22.02
N ARG A 227 -4.15 -24.40 -21.46
CA ARG A 227 -5.61 -24.46 -21.56
C ARG A 227 -6.24 -23.08 -21.72
N HIS A 228 -7.35 -23.03 -22.44
CA HIS A 228 -8.25 -21.89 -22.41
C HIS A 228 -8.94 -21.82 -21.03
N ILE A 229 -9.02 -20.63 -20.44
CA ILE A 229 -9.77 -20.43 -19.20
C ILE A 229 -11.28 -20.42 -19.46
N ASN A 230 -11.69 -19.95 -20.65
CA ASN A 230 -13.09 -19.86 -21.12
C ASN A 230 -14.00 -19.11 -20.13
N HIS A 231 -13.48 -18.06 -19.50
CA HIS A 231 -14.26 -17.26 -18.56
C HIS A 231 -15.43 -16.56 -19.28
N VAL A 232 -16.63 -16.73 -18.76
CA VAL A 232 -17.85 -16.05 -19.19
C VAL A 232 -18.60 -15.54 -17.97
N GLY A 233 -18.54 -14.25 -17.72
CA GLY A 233 -19.16 -13.60 -16.57
C GLY A 233 -20.12 -12.48 -16.95
N ALA A 234 -20.52 -11.69 -15.96
CA ALA A 234 -21.44 -10.57 -16.16
C ALA A 234 -20.78 -9.38 -16.88
N TYR A 235 -19.46 -9.18 -16.67
CA TYR A 235 -18.72 -8.03 -17.16
C TYR A 235 -17.64 -8.41 -18.17
N PHE A 236 -17.12 -9.64 -18.13
CA PHE A 236 -16.01 -10.07 -18.96
C PHE A 236 -16.27 -11.41 -19.63
N ASN A 237 -15.78 -11.53 -20.85
CA ASN A 237 -15.74 -12.78 -21.61
C ASN A 237 -14.33 -12.95 -22.16
N VAL A 238 -13.54 -13.83 -21.54
CA VAL A 238 -12.12 -13.99 -21.81
C VAL A 238 -11.78 -15.45 -22.03
N PRO A 239 -11.59 -15.88 -23.29
CA PRO A 239 -11.23 -17.27 -23.58
C PRO A 239 -9.85 -17.67 -23.03
N GLY A 240 -8.87 -16.74 -22.96
CA GLY A 240 -7.47 -17.10 -22.70
C GLY A 240 -6.89 -18.00 -23.79
N PRO A 241 -5.78 -18.71 -23.55
CA PRO A 241 -4.93 -18.64 -22.35
C PRO A 241 -4.15 -17.34 -22.23
N ALA A 242 -3.51 -17.09 -21.08
CA ALA A 242 -2.52 -16.03 -20.98
C ALA A 242 -1.38 -16.27 -21.99
N ILE A 243 -0.90 -15.20 -22.63
CA ILE A 243 0.13 -15.30 -23.67
C ILE A 243 1.56 -15.26 -23.12
N THR A 244 1.74 -14.76 -21.90
CA THR A 244 3.02 -14.75 -21.19
C THR A 244 3.19 -16.05 -20.41
N PRO A 245 4.39 -16.68 -20.43
CA PRO A 245 4.65 -17.81 -19.56
C PRO A 245 4.64 -17.39 -18.09
N PRO A 246 4.44 -18.33 -17.17
CA PRO A 246 4.51 -18.05 -15.73
C PRO A 246 5.89 -17.53 -15.31
N SER A 247 5.90 -16.56 -14.39
CA SER A 247 7.11 -16.16 -13.66
C SER A 247 7.43 -17.17 -12.56
N GLN A 248 8.52 -16.93 -11.82
CA GLN A 248 8.93 -17.79 -10.69
C GLN A 248 7.90 -17.81 -9.55
N GLN A 249 7.16 -16.71 -9.32
CA GLN A 249 6.08 -16.66 -8.34
C GLN A 249 4.69 -16.86 -8.94
N LYS A 250 4.59 -17.12 -10.25
CA LYS A 250 3.39 -17.29 -11.08
C LYS A 250 2.45 -16.09 -11.09
N LEU A 251 2.05 -15.63 -9.94
CA LEU A 251 1.15 -14.52 -9.68
C LEU A 251 1.91 -13.42 -8.96
N PRO A 252 1.94 -12.17 -9.45
CA PRO A 252 2.42 -11.05 -8.67
C PRO A 252 1.79 -11.02 -7.28
N VAL A 253 2.56 -10.60 -6.24
CA VAL A 253 2.00 -10.47 -4.88
C VAL A 253 0.78 -9.56 -4.92
N ILE A 254 -0.34 -10.01 -4.37
CA ILE A 254 -1.58 -9.23 -4.37
C ILE A 254 -1.56 -8.23 -3.23
N ILE A 255 -1.55 -6.97 -3.60
CA ILE A 255 -1.63 -5.84 -2.66
C ILE A 255 -2.98 -5.15 -2.89
N GLN A 256 -3.59 -4.63 -1.85
CA GLN A 256 -4.81 -3.85 -2.00
C GLN A 256 -4.89 -2.70 -1.01
N ALA A 257 -5.34 -1.55 -1.51
CA ALA A 257 -5.70 -0.41 -0.70
C ALA A 257 -7.22 -0.29 -0.61
N GLY A 258 -7.78 -0.24 0.59
CA GLY A 258 -9.22 -0.05 0.73
C GLY A 258 -9.68 -0.04 2.20
N THR A 259 -10.38 1.03 2.57
CA THR A 259 -10.91 1.22 3.93
C THR A 259 -12.43 1.19 3.99
N SER A 260 -13.12 1.21 2.83
CA SER A 260 -14.58 1.05 2.77
C SER A 260 -14.99 -0.38 3.13
N SER A 261 -16.25 -0.60 3.50
CA SER A 261 -16.75 -1.93 3.83
C SER A 261 -16.50 -2.96 2.71
N ARG A 262 -16.84 -2.62 1.46
CA ARG A 262 -16.57 -3.49 0.30
C ARG A 262 -15.08 -3.61 -0.01
N GLY A 263 -14.31 -2.53 0.19
CA GLY A 263 -12.86 -2.57 0.03
C GLY A 263 -12.18 -3.51 1.03
N LYS A 264 -12.62 -3.51 2.30
CA LYS A 264 -12.17 -4.46 3.32
C LYS A 264 -12.50 -5.91 2.95
N GLU A 265 -13.67 -6.14 2.37
CA GLU A 265 -14.11 -7.46 1.95
C GLU A 265 -13.28 -8.00 0.77
N LEU A 266 -13.10 -7.19 -0.28
CA LEU A 266 -12.26 -7.54 -1.43
C LEU A 266 -10.80 -7.81 -0.99
N ALA A 267 -10.26 -6.99 -0.06
CA ALA A 267 -8.94 -7.18 0.51
C ALA A 267 -8.83 -8.46 1.34
N ALA A 268 -9.80 -8.73 2.21
CA ALA A 268 -9.86 -9.94 3.02
C ALA A 268 -9.90 -11.22 2.18
N ARG A 269 -10.58 -11.18 1.01
CA ARG A 269 -10.61 -12.30 0.06
C ARG A 269 -9.29 -12.52 -0.64
N ASN A 270 -8.67 -11.46 -1.20
CA ASN A 270 -7.62 -11.63 -2.21
C ASN A 270 -6.23 -11.14 -1.80
N ALA A 271 -6.12 -10.17 -0.88
CA ALA A 271 -4.83 -9.51 -0.67
C ALA A 271 -3.88 -10.34 0.22
N GLU A 272 -2.60 -10.30 -0.12
CA GLU A 272 -1.48 -10.77 0.69
C GLU A 272 -0.87 -9.62 1.50
N ILE A 273 -0.94 -8.38 0.95
CA ILE A 273 -0.57 -7.15 1.65
C ILE A 273 -1.75 -6.18 1.58
N ILE A 274 -2.13 -5.60 2.71
CA ILE A 274 -3.22 -4.63 2.79
C ILE A 274 -2.66 -3.28 3.23
N PHE A 275 -2.81 -2.28 2.36
CA PHE A 275 -2.43 -0.91 2.62
C PHE A 275 -3.59 -0.13 3.24
N LEU A 276 -3.37 0.38 4.45
CA LEU A 276 -4.37 1.11 5.22
C LEU A 276 -3.94 2.57 5.44
N ALA A 277 -4.86 3.48 5.25
CA ALA A 277 -4.70 4.87 5.64
C ALA A 277 -5.40 5.10 6.99
N SER A 278 -4.64 5.43 8.03
CA SER A 278 -5.13 5.78 9.35
C SER A 278 -4.27 6.88 9.96
N LEU A 279 -4.85 7.72 10.78
CA LEU A 279 -4.15 8.81 11.48
C LEU A 279 -3.83 8.45 12.93
N THR A 280 -4.39 7.36 13.46
CA THR A 280 -4.13 6.87 14.82
C THR A 280 -3.88 5.37 14.82
N PRO A 281 -3.02 4.86 15.72
CA PRO A 281 -2.77 3.43 15.81
C PRO A 281 -4.00 2.64 16.33
N GLU A 282 -4.89 3.26 17.11
CA GLU A 282 -6.10 2.63 17.62
C GLU A 282 -7.10 2.33 16.48
N ASP A 283 -7.39 3.31 15.61
CA ASP A 283 -8.26 3.14 14.44
C ASP A 283 -7.65 2.16 13.44
N LEU A 284 -6.32 2.20 13.30
CA LEU A 284 -5.58 1.25 12.48
C LEU A 284 -5.76 -0.17 13.00
N GLY A 285 -5.52 -0.40 14.29
CA GLY A 285 -5.67 -1.72 14.94
C GLY A 285 -7.10 -2.26 14.84
N LYS A 286 -8.10 -1.38 14.96
CA LYS A 286 -9.50 -1.77 14.73
C LYS A 286 -9.72 -2.25 13.29
N SER A 287 -9.23 -1.50 12.30
CA SER A 287 -9.37 -1.88 10.89
C SER A 287 -8.65 -3.20 10.58
N ILE A 288 -7.49 -3.45 11.16
CA ILE A 288 -6.75 -4.71 11.02
C ILE A 288 -7.57 -5.87 11.58
N ARG A 289 -8.10 -5.74 12.80
CA ARG A 289 -8.95 -6.78 13.42
C ARG A 289 -10.21 -7.07 12.60
N ASP A 290 -10.89 -6.03 12.09
CA ASP A 290 -12.07 -6.20 11.25
C ASP A 290 -11.76 -7.03 10.00
N ILE A 291 -10.65 -6.71 9.30
CA ILE A 291 -10.26 -7.41 8.07
C ILE A 291 -9.81 -8.84 8.38
N LYS A 292 -9.01 -9.06 9.42
CA LYS A 292 -8.59 -10.40 9.88
C LYS A 292 -9.82 -11.27 10.16
N ASN A 293 -10.81 -10.72 10.86
CA ASN A 293 -12.05 -11.44 11.15
C ASN A 293 -12.83 -11.83 9.87
N ILE A 294 -12.95 -10.92 8.89
CA ILE A 294 -13.59 -11.24 7.60
C ILE A 294 -12.80 -12.33 6.86
N ALA A 295 -11.48 -12.22 6.79
CA ALA A 295 -10.61 -13.17 6.10
C ALA A 295 -10.73 -14.59 6.70
N GLU A 296 -10.73 -14.71 8.01
CA GLU A 296 -10.85 -15.98 8.72
C GLU A 296 -12.26 -16.57 8.64
N THR A 297 -13.29 -15.77 8.99
CA THR A 297 -14.64 -16.30 9.16
C THR A 297 -15.39 -16.51 7.85
N LYS A 298 -15.17 -15.65 6.85
CA LYS A 298 -15.85 -15.73 5.56
C LYS A 298 -15.06 -16.49 4.49
N TYR A 299 -13.74 -16.39 4.51
CA TYR A 299 -12.88 -16.94 3.45
C TYR A 299 -11.96 -18.06 3.93
N GLY A 300 -11.98 -18.41 5.22
CA GLY A 300 -11.14 -19.50 5.77
C GLY A 300 -9.64 -19.27 5.68
N ARG A 301 -9.20 -18.02 5.54
CA ARG A 301 -7.79 -17.70 5.32
C ARG A 301 -6.96 -17.73 6.61
N ASP A 302 -5.72 -18.20 6.50
CA ASP A 302 -4.72 -18.00 7.54
C ASP A 302 -4.30 -16.52 7.59
N VAL A 303 -4.76 -15.81 8.63
CA VAL A 303 -4.51 -14.38 8.81
C VAL A 303 -3.04 -14.03 9.06
N SER A 304 -2.20 -15.01 9.42
CA SER A 304 -0.74 -14.83 9.53
C SER A 304 -0.06 -14.60 8.17
N LYS A 305 -0.74 -15.01 7.10
CA LYS A 305 -0.34 -14.85 5.69
C LYS A 305 -0.88 -13.56 5.06
N ILE A 306 -1.46 -12.67 5.86
CA ILE A 306 -1.89 -11.35 5.42
C ILE A 306 -1.04 -10.32 6.17
N LYS A 307 -0.37 -9.43 5.43
CA LYS A 307 0.45 -8.35 5.98
C LYS A 307 -0.28 -7.02 5.87
N PHE A 308 -0.17 -6.21 6.92
CA PHE A 308 -0.79 -4.89 6.98
C PHE A 308 0.29 -3.82 6.99
N ILE A 309 0.17 -2.83 6.13
CA ILE A 309 1.08 -1.69 6.03
C ILE A 309 0.31 -0.37 6.09
N ALA A 310 0.90 0.67 6.65
CA ALA A 310 0.28 1.98 6.76
C ALA A 310 1.15 3.08 6.15
N LEU A 311 0.52 4.17 5.69
CA LEU A 311 1.23 5.37 5.24
C LEU A 311 1.85 6.09 6.45
N VAL A 312 3.06 6.61 6.29
CA VAL A 312 3.70 7.52 7.23
C VAL A 312 4.63 8.48 6.49
N THR A 313 4.64 9.74 6.90
CA THR A 313 5.66 10.71 6.47
C THR A 313 6.53 11.05 7.66
N VAL A 314 7.85 11.09 7.49
CA VAL A 314 8.79 11.43 8.56
C VAL A 314 9.66 12.63 8.15
N ILE A 315 9.93 13.50 9.10
CA ILE A 315 10.89 14.61 8.95
C ILE A 315 11.92 14.46 10.06
N LEU A 316 13.16 14.18 9.68
CA LEU A 316 14.25 13.84 10.59
C LEU A 316 15.22 15.02 10.79
N GLY A 317 15.60 15.26 12.03
CA GLY A 317 16.69 16.16 12.42
C GLY A 317 17.71 15.46 13.32
N ASP A 318 18.89 16.05 13.52
CA ASP A 318 19.84 15.58 14.53
C ASP A 318 19.39 16.01 15.94
N THR A 319 18.54 17.05 15.99
CA THR A 319 17.80 17.48 17.19
C THR A 319 16.33 17.66 16.83
N HIS A 320 15.44 17.65 17.83
CA HIS A 320 14.02 17.93 17.64
C HIS A 320 13.80 19.31 16.99
N GLU A 321 14.53 20.33 17.46
CA GLU A 321 14.47 21.70 16.93
C GLU A 321 14.86 21.75 15.44
N GLU A 322 15.89 20.99 15.03
CA GLU A 322 16.28 20.89 13.61
C GLU A 322 15.17 20.27 12.77
N ALA A 323 14.53 19.20 13.25
CA ALA A 323 13.43 18.57 12.55
C ALA A 323 12.22 19.52 12.40
N GLU A 324 11.89 20.27 13.45
CA GLU A 324 10.83 21.30 13.39
C GLU A 324 11.17 22.43 12.42
N ASN A 325 12.43 22.91 12.43
CA ASN A 325 12.89 23.94 11.50
C ASN A 325 12.81 23.47 10.05
N LYS A 326 13.12 22.21 9.74
CA LYS A 326 12.91 21.61 8.42
C LYS A 326 11.42 21.57 8.04
N TYR A 327 10.56 21.21 8.97
CA TYR A 327 9.11 21.24 8.73
C TYR A 327 8.65 22.66 8.38
N LEU A 328 9.08 23.66 9.13
CA LEU A 328 8.78 25.06 8.86
C LEU A 328 9.32 25.54 7.52
N GLU A 329 10.53 25.08 7.13
CA GLU A 329 11.10 25.33 5.81
C GLU A 329 10.22 24.71 4.70
N TYR A 330 9.81 23.45 4.84
CA TYR A 330 8.97 22.75 3.85
C TYR A 330 7.59 23.39 3.71
N LEU A 331 7.04 23.94 4.79
CA LEU A 331 5.81 24.70 4.75
C LEU A 331 5.89 25.95 3.86
N GLN A 332 7.06 26.59 3.74
CA GLN A 332 7.25 27.76 2.88
C GLN A 332 7.16 27.41 1.38
N TYR A 333 7.50 26.17 1.01
CA TYR A 333 7.43 25.68 -0.36
C TYR A 333 6.10 24.97 -0.65
N SER A 334 5.33 24.62 0.37
CA SER A 334 4.03 23.94 0.20
C SER A 334 3.02 24.87 -0.48
N ASP A 335 2.02 24.26 -1.14
CA ASP A 335 1.04 25.00 -1.94
C ASP A 335 -0.39 24.76 -1.44
N GLU A 336 -1.08 25.86 -1.06
CA GLU A 336 -2.43 25.79 -0.51
C GLU A 336 -3.49 25.52 -1.58
N GLU A 337 -3.32 26.04 -2.80
CA GLU A 337 -4.25 25.80 -3.90
C GLU A 337 -4.21 24.33 -4.31
N GLY A 338 -3.01 23.77 -4.41
CA GLY A 338 -2.82 22.33 -4.66
C GLY A 338 -3.39 21.45 -3.54
N ALA A 339 -3.23 21.85 -2.28
CA ALA A 339 -3.82 21.16 -1.15
C ALA A 339 -5.35 21.15 -1.18
N LYS A 340 -5.99 22.28 -1.51
CA LYS A 340 -7.44 22.38 -1.71
C LYS A 340 -7.92 21.49 -2.85
N ALA A 341 -7.19 21.48 -3.96
CA ALA A 341 -7.51 20.62 -5.11
C ALA A 341 -7.42 19.14 -4.77
N MET A 342 -6.36 18.73 -4.05
CA MET A 342 -6.19 17.35 -3.57
C MET A 342 -7.31 16.93 -2.62
N PHE A 343 -7.62 17.76 -1.61
CA PHE A 343 -8.71 17.47 -0.68
C PHE A 343 -10.06 17.35 -1.38
N SER A 344 -10.35 18.28 -2.30
CA SER A 344 -11.59 18.26 -3.09
C SER A 344 -11.68 16.97 -3.93
N GLY A 345 -10.58 16.52 -4.51
CA GLY A 345 -10.53 15.28 -5.26
C GLY A 345 -10.70 14.02 -4.38
N TRP A 346 -10.08 13.97 -3.20
CA TRP A 346 -10.23 12.83 -2.27
C TRP A 346 -11.65 12.70 -1.71
N THR A 347 -12.33 13.82 -1.50
CA THR A 347 -13.68 13.83 -0.95
C THR A 347 -14.79 13.86 -2.00
N GLY A 348 -14.45 14.19 -3.26
CA GLY A 348 -15.42 14.43 -4.32
C GLY A 348 -16.20 15.75 -4.16
N VAL A 349 -15.75 16.65 -3.27
CA VAL A 349 -16.44 17.89 -2.92
C VAL A 349 -15.53 19.09 -3.09
N ASP A 350 -15.99 20.08 -3.82
CA ASP A 350 -15.30 21.36 -3.93
C ASP A 350 -15.29 22.09 -2.57
N ILE A 351 -14.10 22.18 -1.96
CA ILE A 351 -13.93 22.78 -0.63
C ILE A 351 -14.20 24.31 -0.64
N ASP A 352 -14.13 24.98 -1.79
CA ASP A 352 -14.43 26.42 -1.89
C ASP A 352 -15.92 26.74 -1.79
N LYS A 353 -16.80 25.72 -1.77
CA LYS A 353 -18.21 25.91 -1.40
C LYS A 353 -18.41 26.31 0.06
N PHE A 354 -17.40 26.14 0.90
CA PHE A 354 -17.43 26.45 2.33
C PHE A 354 -16.64 27.75 2.61
N GLY A 355 -17.12 28.53 3.58
CA GLY A 355 -16.41 29.71 4.06
C GLY A 355 -15.06 29.36 4.71
N ASP A 356 -14.11 30.29 4.70
CA ASP A 356 -12.76 30.02 5.25
C ASP A 356 -12.76 29.68 6.73
N ASP A 357 -13.66 30.32 7.51
CA ASP A 357 -13.82 30.11 8.94
C ASP A 357 -15.01 29.20 9.30
N GLU A 358 -15.68 28.63 8.30
CA GLU A 358 -16.77 27.68 8.51
C GLU A 358 -16.26 26.39 9.11
N VAL A 359 -16.91 25.95 10.21
CA VAL A 359 -16.54 24.70 10.90
C VAL A 359 -17.14 23.51 10.17
N LEU A 360 -16.28 22.66 9.63
CA LEU A 360 -16.66 21.54 8.76
C LEU A 360 -16.95 20.23 9.50
N THR A 361 -17.04 20.27 10.83
CA THR A 361 -17.27 19.09 11.68
C THR A 361 -18.66 18.47 11.50
N ASN A 362 -19.67 19.30 11.27
CA ASN A 362 -21.08 18.89 11.24
C ASN A 362 -21.78 19.31 9.92
N VAL A 363 -21.04 19.36 8.83
CA VAL A 363 -21.63 19.65 7.52
C VAL A 363 -22.45 18.46 7.03
N GLU A 364 -23.52 18.72 6.28
CA GLU A 364 -24.41 17.68 5.72
C GLU A 364 -23.67 16.71 4.77
N HIS A 365 -22.51 17.10 4.28
CA HIS A 365 -21.74 16.31 3.31
C HIS A 365 -20.96 15.18 4.00
N VAL A 366 -21.46 13.96 3.87
CA VAL A 366 -20.95 12.74 4.56
C VAL A 366 -19.45 12.51 4.36
N ALA A 367 -18.92 12.75 3.16
CA ALA A 367 -17.50 12.53 2.87
C ALA A 367 -16.60 13.51 3.65
N ILE A 368 -16.97 14.79 3.70
CA ILE A 368 -16.23 15.80 4.47
C ILE A 368 -16.36 15.54 5.97
N ALA A 369 -17.58 15.37 6.47
CA ALA A 369 -17.81 15.09 7.89
C ALA A 369 -17.03 13.84 8.36
N SER A 370 -16.99 12.80 7.52
CA SER A 370 -16.20 11.58 7.81
C SER A 370 -14.70 11.82 7.83
N ALA A 371 -14.17 12.61 6.88
CA ALA A 371 -12.74 12.95 6.86
C ALA A 371 -12.36 13.81 8.08
N VAL A 372 -13.14 14.85 8.35
CA VAL A 372 -12.91 15.76 9.49
C VAL A 372 -13.00 15.03 10.83
N LYS A 373 -13.94 14.11 10.99
CA LYS A 373 -14.06 13.30 12.21
C LYS A 373 -12.81 12.45 12.49
N LYS A 374 -12.19 11.87 11.46
CA LYS A 374 -10.93 11.14 11.60
C LYS A 374 -9.81 12.07 12.09
N TRP A 375 -9.72 13.26 11.54
CA TRP A 375 -8.70 14.23 11.94
C TRP A 375 -8.93 14.82 13.33
N GLN A 376 -10.18 15.04 13.74
CA GLN A 376 -10.49 15.44 15.12
C GLN A 376 -9.94 14.46 16.16
N ASN A 377 -10.08 13.17 15.90
CA ASN A 377 -9.57 12.13 16.78
C ASN A 377 -8.02 12.14 16.81
N ALA A 378 -7.39 12.36 15.67
CA ALA A 378 -5.93 12.32 15.52
C ALA A 378 -5.24 13.60 16.06
N TYR A 379 -5.88 14.74 15.91
CA TYR A 379 -5.29 16.05 16.24
C TYR A 379 -6.17 16.84 17.22
N PRO A 380 -6.28 16.41 18.48
CA PRO A 380 -7.14 17.06 19.49
C PRO A 380 -6.71 18.50 19.82
N ARG A 381 -5.48 18.89 19.42
CA ARG A 381 -4.99 20.29 19.52
C ARG A 381 -5.75 21.27 18.63
N ILE A 382 -6.44 20.77 17.60
CA ILE A 382 -7.20 21.61 16.66
C ILE A 382 -8.68 21.64 17.11
N GLU A 383 -9.07 22.72 17.75
CA GLU A 383 -10.42 22.86 18.31
C GLU A 383 -11.48 23.02 17.20
N LYS A 384 -11.15 23.71 16.11
CA LYS A 384 -12.07 24.03 15.01
C LYS A 384 -11.49 23.59 13.67
N TRP A 385 -12.11 22.61 13.08
CA TRP A 385 -11.77 22.14 11.76
C TRP A 385 -12.44 22.99 10.68
N THR A 386 -11.74 24.02 10.27
CA THR A 386 -12.11 24.91 9.16
C THR A 386 -11.37 24.50 7.89
N LYS A 387 -11.77 25.06 6.74
CA LYS A 387 -11.04 24.91 5.48
C LYS A 387 -9.54 25.21 5.65
N LYS A 388 -9.22 26.31 6.34
CA LYS A 388 -7.83 26.70 6.61
C LYS A 388 -7.07 25.65 7.44
N ALA A 389 -7.69 25.12 8.49
CA ALA A 389 -7.07 24.09 9.32
C ALA A 389 -6.80 22.81 8.53
N ILE A 390 -7.75 22.35 7.72
CA ILE A 390 -7.60 21.19 6.84
C ILE A 390 -6.42 21.37 5.89
N VAL A 391 -6.39 22.48 5.17
CA VAL A 391 -5.32 22.78 4.20
C VAL A 391 -3.96 22.82 4.88
N GLN A 392 -3.87 23.42 6.07
CA GLN A 392 -2.62 23.47 6.84
C GLN A 392 -2.11 22.09 7.21
N GLU A 393 -2.98 21.16 7.58
CA GLU A 393 -2.57 19.81 7.98
C GLU A 393 -2.17 18.92 6.79
N ILE A 394 -2.77 19.11 5.60
CA ILE A 394 -2.52 18.19 4.48
C ILE A 394 -1.42 18.64 3.51
N LYS A 395 -1.02 19.92 3.53
CA LYS A 395 -0.06 20.44 2.54
C LYS A 395 1.36 19.89 2.67
N VAL A 396 1.72 19.35 3.86
CA VAL A 396 2.95 18.57 4.08
C VAL A 396 2.57 17.25 4.73
N GLY A 397 2.89 16.14 4.08
CA GLY A 397 2.57 14.79 4.55
C GLY A 397 1.22 14.24 4.05
N GLY A 398 0.37 15.05 3.43
CA GLY A 398 -0.86 14.62 2.78
C GLY A 398 -1.91 14.05 3.74
N SER A 399 -2.46 12.89 3.41
CA SER A 399 -3.53 12.25 4.18
C SER A 399 -3.07 11.27 5.26
N GLY A 400 -1.75 11.06 5.41
CA GLY A 400 -1.15 10.17 6.41
C GLY A 400 -0.62 10.90 7.64
N PRO A 401 -0.24 10.17 8.69
CA PRO A 401 0.42 10.75 9.85
C PRO A 401 1.78 11.33 9.47
N LEU A 402 2.08 12.50 10.03
CA LEU A 402 3.38 13.16 9.93
C LEU A 402 4.09 13.08 11.27
N ILE A 403 5.29 12.52 11.29
CA ILE A 403 6.12 12.37 12.49
C ILE A 403 7.38 13.23 12.30
N ILE A 404 7.62 14.15 13.23
CA ILE A 404 8.73 15.11 13.20
C ILE A 404 9.59 14.86 14.44
N GLY A 405 10.91 14.72 14.27
CA GLY A 405 11.82 14.52 15.41
C GLY A 405 13.16 13.92 15.04
N THR A 406 13.91 13.53 16.07
CA THR A 406 15.13 12.74 15.92
C THR A 406 14.82 11.30 15.50
N ALA A 407 15.84 10.56 15.08
CA ALA A 407 15.65 9.15 14.73
C ALA A 407 15.10 8.31 15.90
N GLU A 408 15.51 8.62 17.14
CA GLU A 408 15.01 7.98 18.36
C GLU A 408 13.53 8.28 18.59
N GLU A 409 13.11 9.56 18.51
CA GLU A 409 11.71 9.97 18.72
C GLU A 409 10.77 9.38 17.68
N VAL A 410 11.21 9.39 16.41
CA VAL A 410 10.45 8.77 15.32
C VAL A 410 10.35 7.25 15.52
N ALA A 411 11.43 6.59 15.94
CA ALA A 411 11.42 5.16 16.21
C ALA A 411 10.56 4.80 17.44
N ASP A 412 10.48 5.67 18.47
CA ASP A 412 9.57 5.50 19.60
C ASP A 412 8.11 5.55 19.14
N THR A 413 7.77 6.50 18.30
CA THR A 413 6.42 6.62 17.72
C THR A 413 6.08 5.40 16.86
N ILE A 414 6.99 4.95 16.00
CA ILE A 414 6.81 3.73 15.19
C ILE A 414 6.59 2.51 16.09
N GLN A 415 7.38 2.34 17.14
CA GLN A 415 7.21 1.25 18.10
C GLN A 415 5.83 1.30 18.76
N GLN A 416 5.38 2.48 19.18
CA GLN A 416 4.05 2.66 19.75
C GLN A 416 2.94 2.25 18.77
N TRP A 417 3.08 2.62 17.48
CA TRP A 417 2.13 2.21 16.46
C TRP A 417 2.08 0.69 16.30
N VAL A 418 3.23 0.02 16.32
CA VAL A 418 3.32 -1.44 16.24
C VAL A 418 2.65 -2.08 17.47
N ASP A 419 2.95 -1.60 18.68
CA ASP A 419 2.45 -2.18 19.92
C ASP A 419 0.92 -2.05 20.06
N ILE A 420 0.34 -0.94 19.57
CA ILE A 420 -1.10 -0.68 19.67
C ILE A 420 -1.88 -1.36 18.54
N SER A 421 -1.40 -1.30 17.30
CA SER A 421 -2.17 -1.69 16.11
C SER A 421 -1.87 -3.10 15.60
N ASP A 422 -0.76 -3.71 16.00
CA ASP A 422 -0.21 -4.95 15.42
C ASP A 422 0.11 -4.82 13.92
N ILE A 423 0.46 -3.61 13.45
CA ILE A 423 0.85 -3.35 12.05
C ILE A 423 2.11 -4.14 11.66
N ASP A 424 2.22 -4.57 10.41
CA ASP A 424 3.38 -5.29 9.88
C ASP A 424 4.43 -4.39 9.25
N GLY A 425 4.10 -3.14 8.91
CA GLY A 425 5.06 -2.24 8.28
C GLY A 425 4.50 -0.92 7.81
N PHE A 426 5.32 -0.16 7.11
CA PHE A 426 4.99 1.19 6.68
C PHE A 426 5.41 1.49 5.24
N ASN A 427 4.55 2.24 4.55
CA ASN A 427 4.88 2.97 3.32
C ASN A 427 5.37 4.35 3.73
N PHE A 428 6.67 4.59 3.66
CA PHE A 428 7.28 5.89 3.94
C PHE A 428 7.11 6.82 2.75
N ALA A 429 6.31 7.88 2.91
CA ALA A 429 6.24 8.97 1.96
C ALA A 429 7.40 9.96 2.18
N TYR A 430 7.65 10.79 1.18
CA TYR A 430 8.75 11.75 1.19
C TYR A 430 8.24 13.19 1.22
N THR A 431 9.10 14.09 1.68
CA THR A 431 8.90 15.54 1.61
C THR A 431 9.74 16.20 0.52
N VAL A 432 11.05 15.93 0.48
CA VAL A 432 12.04 16.42 -0.49
C VAL A 432 12.91 15.25 -0.92
N LEU A 433 13.05 15.00 -2.22
CA LEU A 433 13.85 13.90 -2.76
C LEU A 433 15.20 14.36 -3.33
N PRO A 434 16.28 13.57 -3.17
CA PRO A 434 16.34 12.25 -2.49
C PRO A 434 16.52 12.33 -0.97
N GLN A 435 16.71 13.54 -0.41
CA GLN A 435 17.10 13.79 0.98
C GLN A 435 16.23 13.02 1.99
N ALA A 436 14.91 12.95 1.80
CA ALA A 436 14.04 12.24 2.73
C ALA A 436 14.42 10.77 2.88
N TYR A 437 14.69 10.06 1.78
CA TYR A 437 15.11 8.66 1.86
C TYR A 437 16.58 8.49 2.27
N GLU A 438 17.47 9.41 1.95
CA GLU A 438 18.83 9.41 2.49
C GLU A 438 18.80 9.46 4.01
N GLU A 439 18.03 10.37 4.60
CA GLU A 439 17.87 10.50 6.05
C GLU A 439 17.21 9.26 6.68
N ILE A 440 16.19 8.68 6.05
CA ILE A 440 15.60 7.43 6.52
C ILE A 440 16.64 6.32 6.53
N VAL A 441 17.41 6.15 5.44
CA VAL A 441 18.42 5.09 5.31
C VAL A 441 19.56 5.27 6.30
N ASP A 442 20.05 6.51 6.47
CA ASP A 442 21.28 6.79 7.20
C ASP A 442 21.05 7.12 8.68
N LYS A 443 19.84 7.57 9.08
CA LYS A 443 19.52 7.93 10.47
C LYS A 443 18.45 6.99 11.09
N LEU A 444 17.27 6.85 10.46
CA LEU A 444 16.15 6.13 11.06
C LEU A 444 16.34 4.60 11.05
N LEU A 445 16.72 4.03 9.89
CA LEU A 445 16.87 2.58 9.79
C LEU A 445 17.93 1.99 10.72
N PRO A 446 19.09 2.63 10.97
CA PRO A 446 20.03 2.19 12.00
C PRO A 446 19.38 2.11 13.39
N GLU A 447 18.54 3.10 13.76
CA GLU A 447 17.85 3.09 15.05
C GLU A 447 16.78 1.98 15.12
N LEU A 448 15.98 1.81 14.07
CA LEU A 448 15.02 0.70 13.99
C LEU A 448 15.71 -0.68 14.06
N ARG A 449 16.91 -0.83 13.46
CA ARG A 449 17.71 -2.07 13.55
C ARG A 449 18.20 -2.35 14.97
N LYS A 450 18.62 -1.34 15.74
CA LYS A 450 18.99 -1.49 17.16
C LYS A 450 17.81 -2.03 17.98
N ARG A 451 16.59 -1.61 17.64
CA ARG A 451 15.36 -2.06 18.29
C ARG A 451 14.87 -3.43 17.78
N GLY A 452 15.45 -3.95 16.70
CA GLY A 452 15.02 -5.20 16.04
C GLY A 452 13.71 -5.03 15.26
N LEU A 453 13.40 -3.80 14.84
CA LEU A 453 12.22 -3.47 14.03
C LEU A 453 12.52 -3.41 12.52
N ALA A 454 13.76 -3.27 12.12
CA ALA A 454 14.15 -3.29 10.71
C ALA A 454 15.18 -4.40 10.45
N ARG A 455 15.11 -4.98 9.26
CA ARG A 455 16.06 -6.00 8.81
C ARG A 455 17.47 -5.45 8.73
N ARG A 456 18.43 -6.29 9.05
CA ARG A 456 19.87 -5.98 8.87
C ARG A 456 20.32 -6.26 7.46
N ASP A 457 19.78 -7.33 6.87
CA ASP A 457 20.00 -7.72 5.49
C ASP A 457 18.76 -8.37 4.90
N TYR A 458 18.73 -8.53 3.58
CA TYR A 458 17.68 -9.29 2.91
C TYR A 458 17.77 -10.77 3.32
N PRO A 459 16.65 -11.49 3.36
CA PRO A 459 16.70 -12.91 3.62
C PRO A 459 17.57 -13.61 2.56
N ASP A 460 18.46 -14.48 3.04
CA ASP A 460 19.19 -15.38 2.18
C ASP A 460 18.23 -16.49 1.75
N GLY A 461 18.31 -16.89 0.47
CA GLY A 461 17.69 -18.11 -0.01
C GLY A 461 18.31 -19.33 0.67
N ASP A 462 17.95 -20.50 0.19
CA ASP A 462 18.45 -21.81 0.64
C ASP A 462 19.97 -22.05 0.38
N GLY A 463 20.73 -20.98 0.14
CA GLY A 463 22.16 -21.03 -0.21
C GLY A 463 22.41 -21.26 -1.70
N THR A 464 21.38 -21.42 -2.51
CA THR A 464 21.47 -21.28 -3.96
C THR A 464 21.60 -19.80 -4.33
N SER A 465 22.34 -19.49 -5.38
CA SER A 465 22.51 -18.09 -5.83
C SER A 465 21.24 -17.47 -6.44
N GLU A 466 20.08 -18.03 -6.15
CA GLU A 466 18.81 -17.60 -6.71
C GLU A 466 18.29 -16.32 -6.01
N ILE A 467 17.83 -15.39 -6.80
CA ILE A 467 17.14 -14.20 -6.33
C ILE A 467 15.78 -14.64 -5.80
N LEU A 468 15.52 -14.37 -4.50
CA LEU A 468 14.20 -14.63 -3.91
C LEU A 468 13.15 -13.74 -4.56
N THR A 469 12.02 -14.33 -4.89
CA THR A 469 10.84 -13.58 -5.34
C THR A 469 10.29 -12.68 -4.22
N PHE A 470 9.45 -11.73 -4.57
CA PHE A 470 8.82 -10.84 -3.58
C PHE A 470 8.03 -11.65 -2.54
N ARG A 471 7.28 -12.67 -3.00
CA ARG A 471 6.50 -13.53 -2.08
C ARG A 471 7.40 -14.36 -1.18
N GLU A 472 8.51 -14.91 -1.69
CA GLU A 472 9.47 -15.65 -0.86
C GLU A 472 10.10 -14.78 0.23
N GLN A 473 10.43 -13.53 -0.09
CA GLN A 473 10.97 -12.59 0.90
C GLN A 473 10.00 -12.28 2.04
N LEU A 474 8.69 -12.35 1.80
CA LEU A 474 7.65 -12.04 2.79
C LEU A 474 7.13 -13.25 3.54
N PHE A 475 6.98 -14.38 2.85
CA PHE A 475 6.24 -15.54 3.35
C PHE A 475 7.04 -16.84 3.31
N GLY A 476 8.26 -16.84 2.73
CA GLY A 476 9.09 -18.03 2.59
C GLY A 476 8.58 -19.05 1.57
N GLN A 477 7.68 -18.65 0.65
CA GLN A 477 7.09 -19.54 -0.35
C GLN A 477 6.91 -18.82 -1.70
N LYS A 478 7.01 -19.60 -2.82
CA LYS A 478 6.90 -19.03 -4.19
C LYS A 478 5.45 -18.76 -4.61
N THR A 479 4.54 -19.63 -4.23
CA THR A 479 3.12 -19.56 -4.61
C THR A 479 2.26 -18.98 -3.50
N VAL A 480 1.02 -18.64 -3.82
CA VAL A 480 0.03 -18.21 -2.81
C VAL A 480 -0.20 -19.30 -1.77
N ASP A 481 -0.53 -18.88 -0.55
CA ASP A 481 -0.79 -19.81 0.56
C ASP A 481 -1.97 -20.75 0.26
N ILE A 482 -1.92 -21.96 0.82
CA ILE A 482 -2.95 -22.99 0.62
C ILE A 482 -4.34 -22.53 1.05
N THR A 483 -4.43 -21.59 1.99
CA THR A 483 -5.72 -21.01 2.44
C THR A 483 -6.16 -19.84 1.58
N HIS A 484 -5.35 -19.40 0.61
CA HIS A 484 -5.74 -18.31 -0.28
C HIS A 484 -6.74 -18.82 -1.32
N PRO A 485 -7.86 -18.11 -1.60
CA PRO A 485 -8.89 -18.57 -2.55
C PRO A 485 -8.36 -18.89 -3.95
N ALA A 486 -7.30 -18.21 -4.38
CA ALA A 486 -6.68 -18.49 -5.68
C ALA A 486 -5.76 -19.72 -5.69
N HIS A 487 -5.48 -20.35 -4.54
CA HIS A 487 -4.60 -21.54 -4.48
C HIS A 487 -5.12 -22.67 -5.37
N ASP A 488 -6.40 -22.88 -5.36
CA ASP A 488 -7.07 -23.95 -6.12
C ASP A 488 -7.11 -23.69 -7.64
N LEU A 489 -6.78 -22.48 -8.09
CA LEU A 489 -6.59 -22.19 -9.50
C LEU A 489 -5.21 -22.61 -10.03
N ASN A 490 -4.28 -22.97 -9.13
CA ASN A 490 -2.91 -23.30 -9.52
C ASN A 490 -2.83 -24.69 -10.18
N TRP A 491 -2.42 -24.72 -11.45
CA TRP A 491 -2.22 -25.97 -12.20
C TRP A 491 -0.79 -26.46 -12.02
N THR A 492 -0.63 -27.52 -11.22
CA THR A 492 0.67 -28.09 -10.86
C THR A 492 1.19 -29.09 -11.91
N ALA A 493 2.48 -29.44 -11.84
CA ALA A 493 3.11 -30.37 -12.76
C ALA A 493 2.60 -31.82 -12.65
N GLU A 494 2.13 -32.20 -11.44
CA GLU A 494 1.68 -33.56 -11.10
C GLU A 494 0.26 -33.85 -11.60
N GLU A 495 -0.50 -32.81 -11.99
CA GLU A 495 -1.90 -32.91 -12.33
C GLU A 495 -2.10 -32.84 -13.86
N SER A 496 -2.67 -33.86 -14.47
CA SER A 496 -3.03 -33.81 -15.88
C SER A 496 -4.11 -32.75 -16.15
N ARG A 497 -4.18 -32.26 -17.38
CA ARG A 497 -5.21 -31.26 -17.78
C ARG A 497 -6.64 -31.71 -17.42
N LYS A 498 -6.95 -33.00 -17.63
CA LYS A 498 -8.27 -33.56 -17.35
C LYS A 498 -8.59 -33.57 -15.85
N GLU A 499 -7.62 -33.92 -15.02
CA GLU A 499 -7.76 -33.91 -13.56
C GLU A 499 -7.95 -32.50 -13.06
N PHE A 500 -7.14 -31.55 -13.55
CA PHE A 500 -7.25 -30.14 -13.23
C PHE A 500 -8.62 -29.55 -13.59
N GLU A 501 -9.09 -29.76 -14.83
CA GLU A 501 -10.40 -29.29 -15.28
C GLU A 501 -11.57 -29.95 -14.49
N ASN A 502 -11.41 -31.19 -14.06
CA ASN A 502 -12.39 -31.85 -13.19
C ASN A 502 -12.40 -31.21 -11.78
N ARG A 503 -11.22 -30.89 -11.24
CA ARG A 503 -11.10 -30.21 -9.96
C ARG A 503 -11.76 -28.84 -9.98
N LEU A 504 -11.52 -28.03 -11.00
CA LEU A 504 -12.14 -26.71 -11.15
C LEU A 504 -13.69 -26.81 -11.20
N ARG A 505 -14.23 -27.77 -11.98
CA ARG A 505 -15.68 -28.00 -12.05
C ARG A 505 -16.31 -28.37 -10.73
N ASN A 506 -15.59 -29.16 -9.90
CA ASN A 506 -16.06 -29.52 -8.57
C ASN A 506 -16.11 -28.31 -7.64
N ILE A 507 -15.11 -27.42 -7.70
CA ILE A 507 -15.09 -26.16 -6.93
C ILE A 507 -16.29 -25.28 -7.31
N GLU A 508 -16.50 -25.02 -8.62
CA GLU A 508 -17.62 -24.22 -9.10
C GLU A 508 -18.99 -24.78 -8.71
N SER A 509 -19.09 -26.10 -8.56
CA SER A 509 -20.33 -26.77 -8.13
C SER A 509 -20.62 -26.64 -6.62
N LEU A 510 -19.59 -26.39 -5.81
CA LEU A 510 -19.71 -26.19 -4.36
C LEU A 510 -19.99 -24.72 -3.99
N GLU A 511 -19.68 -23.79 -4.89
CA GLU A 511 -19.92 -22.35 -4.70
C GLU A 511 -21.36 -21.92 -5.14
N LYS A 512 -22.07 -22.77 -5.85
CA LYS A 512 -23.49 -22.60 -6.26
C LYS A 512 -24.45 -23.23 -5.26
#